data_37aa3af17fa2078fc78f44a6ad3c9dc8
#
_entry.id   37aa3af17fa2078fc78f44a6ad3c9dc8
#
_cell.length_a   1.000
_cell.length_b   1.000
_cell.length_c   1.000
_cell.angle_alpha   90.00
_cell.angle_beta   90.00
_cell.angle_gamma   90.00
#
_symmetry.space_group_name_H-M   'P 1'
#
loop_
_entity.id
_entity.type
_entity.pdbx_description
1 polymer ?
#
loop_
_entity_poly.entity_id
_entity_poly.type
_entity_poly.pdbx_seq_one_letter_code
_entity_poly.pdbx_strand_id
1 'polypeptide(L)'
;MEPQKFGEAPVAMDMPPKVKKGKKPSRKIRALLALIIPIVIWLCLFLVFPYLNLFSYSFWKAGPFDVIKEFNLGNYQKFFSSEHSADPTFFVLLDTLKLALIVTFFTIILSFPLAYFICFKVKRFKQSLYILVIIPLWISYIVRAYSWKIILGSNGILNSFLIWLGVTDQPLDFLLYSQVSVTIAMIHIYLPFVLMPIYTSLEQIPRTLMEASKDLGGNRLKTFWKVVFPLSLPGVISGGTFAFVLSMGDFLAPTLLGGSSSSTMIANIVQQQFGTSNNWPYGAAIGVIILIIVLIVLKVTGSAEKRYSNLDSV
;
A
#
# COMPACT_ATOMS: atom_id res chain seq x y z
N MET A 1 -45.52 28.47 -84.20
CA MET A 1 -44.10 28.12 -83.94
C MET A 1 -43.62 29.08 -82.87
N GLU A 2 -43.65 28.61 -81.59
CA GLU A 2 -43.15 29.38 -80.46
C GLU A 2 -41.81 28.76 -79.99
N PRO A 3 -40.80 29.57 -79.69
CA PRO A 3 -39.53 29.01 -79.15
C PRO A 3 -39.57 28.86 -77.63
N GLN A 4 -39.24 27.70 -77.19
CA GLN A 4 -39.05 27.35 -75.76
C GLN A 4 -37.84 28.14 -75.17
N LYS A 5 -38.09 28.79 -74.03
CA LYS A 5 -37.05 29.37 -73.15
C LYS A 5 -36.56 28.30 -72.20
N PHE A 6 -35.28 27.92 -72.30
CA PHE A 6 -34.56 27.20 -71.30
C PHE A 6 -34.15 28.17 -70.21
N GLY A 7 -34.73 28.02 -69.01
CA GLY A 7 -34.26 28.72 -67.83
C GLY A 7 -33.28 27.84 -67.09
N GLU A 8 -32.00 28.20 -67.06
CA GLU A 8 -31.00 27.56 -66.16
C GLU A 8 -31.25 28.03 -64.76
N ALA A 9 -31.44 27.09 -63.85
CA ALA A 9 -31.49 27.28 -62.42
C ALA A 9 -30.04 27.49 -61.86
N PRO A 10 -29.81 28.47 -60.98
CA PRO A 10 -28.47 28.67 -60.39
C PRO A 10 -28.09 27.53 -59.48
N VAL A 11 -26.92 26.97 -59.75
CA VAL A 11 -26.25 25.97 -58.90
C VAL A 11 -25.98 26.59 -57.53
N ALA A 12 -26.64 26.08 -56.50
CA ALA A 12 -26.40 26.47 -55.13
C ALA A 12 -24.98 26.00 -54.72
N MET A 13 -24.07 26.95 -54.57
CA MET A 13 -22.75 26.69 -53.96
C MET A 13 -22.94 26.16 -52.51
N ASP A 14 -22.55 24.94 -52.30
CA ASP A 14 -22.53 24.29 -50.99
C ASP A 14 -21.50 25.00 -50.10
N MET A 15 -21.98 25.82 -49.16
CA MET A 15 -21.13 26.49 -48.21
C MET A 15 -20.56 25.45 -47.20
N PRO A 16 -19.25 25.45 -46.91
CA PRO A 16 -18.67 24.53 -45.96
C PRO A 16 -19.30 24.68 -44.56
N PRO A 17 -19.52 23.61 -43.83
CA PRO A 17 -20.21 23.63 -42.55
C PRO A 17 -19.50 24.59 -41.59
N LYS A 18 -20.24 25.54 -41.03
CA LYS A 18 -19.75 26.46 -40.00
C LYS A 18 -19.17 25.68 -38.85
N VAL A 19 -17.86 25.78 -38.65
CA VAL A 19 -17.14 25.23 -37.47
C VAL A 19 -17.83 25.76 -36.20
N LYS A 20 -18.50 24.90 -35.45
CA LYS A 20 -19.15 25.27 -34.20
C LYS A 20 -18.06 25.76 -33.23
N LYS A 21 -17.98 27.07 -33.02
CA LYS A 21 -17.14 27.64 -31.95
C LYS A 21 -17.50 26.98 -30.65
N GLY A 22 -16.50 26.33 -29.98
CA GLY A 22 -16.67 25.63 -28.74
C GLY A 22 -17.45 26.47 -27.72
N LYS A 23 -18.53 25.93 -27.16
CA LYS A 23 -19.34 26.60 -26.14
C LYS A 23 -18.45 27.03 -24.99
N LYS A 24 -18.37 28.32 -24.67
CA LYS A 24 -17.69 28.83 -23.48
C LYS A 24 -18.24 28.06 -22.25
N PRO A 25 -17.38 27.54 -21.35
CA PRO A 25 -17.84 26.79 -20.21
C PRO A 25 -18.82 27.60 -19.36
N SER A 26 -19.90 26.97 -18.91
CA SER A 26 -20.94 27.61 -18.12
C SER A 26 -20.34 28.23 -16.83
N ARG A 27 -21.00 29.27 -16.29
CA ARG A 27 -20.54 29.95 -15.04
C ARG A 27 -20.30 28.94 -13.89
N LYS A 28 -21.09 27.86 -13.82
CA LYS A 28 -20.94 26.77 -12.85
C LYS A 28 -19.62 25.98 -13.07
N ILE A 29 -19.27 25.68 -14.32
CA ILE A 29 -18.03 24.98 -14.65
C ILE A 29 -16.80 25.84 -14.32
N ARG A 30 -16.86 27.16 -14.57
CA ARG A 30 -15.75 28.08 -14.21
C ARG A 30 -15.59 28.19 -12.70
N ALA A 31 -16.68 28.25 -11.93
CA ALA A 31 -16.62 28.25 -10.46
C ALA A 31 -16.04 26.94 -9.94
N LEU A 32 -16.43 25.79 -10.51
CA LEU A 32 -15.88 24.48 -10.13
C LEU A 32 -14.38 24.39 -10.46
N LEU A 33 -13.97 24.85 -11.66
CA LEU A 33 -12.55 24.89 -12.02
C LEU A 33 -11.75 25.81 -11.10
N ALA A 34 -12.28 26.97 -10.73
CA ALA A 34 -11.62 27.89 -9.79
C ALA A 34 -11.40 27.27 -8.40
N LEU A 35 -12.28 26.36 -7.94
CA LEU A 35 -12.11 25.63 -6.70
C LEU A 35 -11.11 24.46 -6.80
N ILE A 36 -11.04 23.80 -7.97
CA ILE A 36 -10.17 22.65 -8.20
C ILE A 36 -8.72 23.07 -8.49
N ILE A 37 -8.52 24.19 -9.21
CA ILE A 37 -7.20 24.67 -9.65
C ILE A 37 -6.19 24.78 -8.49
N PRO A 38 -6.48 25.39 -7.34
CA PRO A 38 -5.51 25.48 -6.24
C PRO A 38 -5.09 24.12 -5.73
N ILE A 39 -6.02 23.16 -5.63
CA ILE A 39 -5.76 21.79 -5.18
C ILE A 39 -4.86 21.06 -6.20
N VAL A 40 -5.17 21.19 -7.50
CA VAL A 40 -4.37 20.58 -8.57
C VAL A 40 -2.97 21.16 -8.61
N ILE A 41 -2.83 22.50 -8.49
CA ILE A 41 -1.51 23.16 -8.44
C ILE A 41 -0.71 22.63 -7.25
N TRP A 42 -1.32 22.53 -6.07
CA TRP A 42 -0.67 22.02 -4.88
C TRP A 42 -0.21 20.57 -5.07
N LEU A 43 -1.07 19.69 -5.60
CA LEU A 43 -0.73 18.29 -5.90
C LEU A 43 0.39 18.20 -6.95
N CYS A 44 0.34 19.01 -8.01
CA CYS A 44 1.39 19.02 -9.02
C CYS A 44 2.74 19.46 -8.44
N LEU A 45 2.74 20.51 -7.61
CA LEU A 45 3.96 21.08 -7.05
C LEU A 45 4.60 20.16 -5.99
N PHE A 46 3.79 19.59 -5.08
CA PHE A 46 4.31 18.85 -3.93
C PHE A 46 4.30 17.33 -4.10
N LEU A 47 3.57 16.81 -5.08
CA LEU A 47 3.52 15.37 -5.35
C LEU A 47 4.16 15.07 -6.72
N VAL A 48 3.63 15.59 -7.81
CA VAL A 48 4.08 15.20 -9.15
C VAL A 48 5.52 15.67 -9.41
N PHE A 49 5.85 16.91 -9.08
CA PHE A 49 7.18 17.47 -9.33
C PHE A 49 8.31 16.73 -8.60
N PRO A 50 8.24 16.39 -7.30
CA PRO A 50 9.25 15.58 -6.63
C PRO A 50 9.40 14.17 -7.25
N TYR A 51 8.30 13.52 -7.65
CA TYR A 51 8.38 12.22 -8.31
C TYR A 51 9.04 12.30 -9.70
N LEU A 52 8.76 13.36 -10.49
CA LEU A 52 9.44 13.58 -11.76
C LEU A 52 10.93 13.85 -11.57
N ASN A 53 11.31 14.59 -10.52
CA ASN A 53 12.71 14.77 -10.16
C ASN A 53 13.37 13.45 -9.78
N LEU A 54 12.76 12.65 -8.90
CA LEU A 54 13.24 11.33 -8.52
C LEU A 54 13.45 10.45 -9.76
N PHE A 55 12.46 10.44 -10.66
CA PHE A 55 12.56 9.70 -11.92
C PHE A 55 13.72 10.20 -12.79
N SER A 56 13.94 11.50 -12.89
CA SER A 56 15.06 12.08 -13.63
C SER A 56 16.40 11.70 -13.00
N TYR A 57 16.53 11.79 -11.67
CA TYR A 57 17.73 11.39 -10.94
C TYR A 57 18.10 9.92 -11.18
N SER A 58 17.12 9.04 -11.33
CA SER A 58 17.37 7.60 -11.53
C SER A 58 18.17 7.27 -12.79
N PHE A 59 18.18 8.18 -13.77
CA PHE A 59 18.93 8.06 -15.03
C PHE A 59 20.25 8.84 -15.05
N TRP A 60 20.61 9.55 -13.97
CA TRP A 60 21.85 10.30 -13.91
C TRP A 60 22.97 9.48 -13.26
N LYS A 61 24.21 9.93 -13.40
CA LYS A 61 25.38 9.31 -12.78
C LYS A 61 25.76 10.00 -11.49
N ALA A 62 26.20 9.23 -10.49
CA ALA A 62 26.88 9.78 -9.33
C ALA A 62 28.30 10.20 -9.73
N GLY A 63 28.63 11.47 -9.54
CA GLY A 63 29.99 11.96 -9.61
C GLY A 63 30.66 11.94 -8.23
N PRO A 64 31.98 12.27 -8.14
CA PRO A 64 32.70 12.25 -6.87
C PRO A 64 32.16 13.26 -5.85
N PHE A 65 31.65 14.42 -6.29
CA PHE A 65 31.15 15.51 -5.44
C PHE A 65 29.79 16.04 -5.88
N ASP A 66 29.30 15.66 -7.07
CA ASP A 66 28.06 16.18 -7.63
C ASP A 66 27.40 15.11 -8.53
N VAL A 67 26.15 15.36 -8.93
CA VAL A 67 25.39 14.50 -9.82
C VAL A 67 25.59 14.94 -11.27
N ILE A 68 26.10 14.04 -12.10
CA ILE A 68 26.32 14.26 -13.53
C ILE A 68 25.00 14.03 -14.27
N LYS A 69 24.44 15.07 -14.87
CA LYS A 69 23.15 15.06 -15.57
C LYS A 69 23.28 14.46 -16.98
N GLU A 70 23.80 13.26 -17.07
CA GLU A 70 23.88 12.49 -18.32
C GLU A 70 22.95 11.29 -18.24
N PHE A 71 22.19 11.04 -19.31
CA PHE A 71 21.32 9.88 -19.39
C PHE A 71 22.13 8.60 -19.33
N ASN A 72 21.86 7.75 -18.34
CA ASN A 72 22.57 6.52 -18.11
C ASN A 72 21.66 5.46 -17.45
N LEU A 73 21.73 4.24 -17.94
CA LEU A 73 21.05 3.08 -17.36
C LEU A 73 21.93 2.28 -16.39
N GLY A 74 23.14 2.74 -16.09
CA GLY A 74 24.10 2.05 -15.23
C GLY A 74 23.57 1.74 -13.83
N ASN A 75 22.72 2.61 -13.25
CA ASN A 75 22.09 2.35 -11.95
C ASN A 75 21.17 1.11 -12.00
N TYR A 76 20.40 0.95 -13.07
CA TYR A 76 19.53 -0.21 -13.25
C TYR A 76 20.36 -1.46 -13.58
N GLN A 77 21.39 -1.33 -14.41
CA GLN A 77 22.31 -2.44 -14.68
C GLN A 77 22.99 -2.93 -13.39
N LYS A 78 23.49 -2.00 -12.56
CA LYS A 78 24.06 -2.31 -11.26
C LYS A 78 23.06 -3.04 -10.36
N PHE A 79 21.81 -2.59 -10.31
CA PHE A 79 20.76 -3.22 -9.49
C PHE A 79 20.47 -4.67 -9.94
N PHE A 80 20.42 -4.93 -11.26
CA PHE A 80 20.11 -6.24 -11.81
C PHE A 80 21.35 -7.13 -12.06
N SER A 81 22.56 -6.57 -12.03
CA SER A 81 23.80 -7.35 -12.16
C SER A 81 24.03 -8.12 -10.86
N SER A 82 23.58 -9.36 -10.88
CA SER A 82 23.63 -10.31 -9.74
C SER A 82 25.00 -10.95 -9.55
N GLU A 83 26.11 -10.26 -9.79
CA GLU A 83 27.40 -10.78 -9.33
C GLU A 83 27.40 -10.74 -7.80
N HIS A 84 27.26 -11.90 -7.19
CA HIS A 84 27.05 -12.21 -5.77
C HIS A 84 27.99 -11.49 -4.77
N SER A 85 28.98 -10.79 -5.24
CA SER A 85 30.02 -10.19 -4.41
C SER A 85 30.03 -8.65 -4.38
N ALA A 86 29.36 -7.95 -5.29
CA ALA A 86 29.50 -6.51 -5.42
C ALA A 86 28.30 -5.68 -4.93
N ASP A 87 27.05 -6.14 -5.16
CA ASP A 87 25.86 -5.40 -4.72
C ASP A 87 24.67 -6.35 -4.42
N PRO A 88 24.39 -6.65 -3.15
CA PRO A 88 23.31 -7.55 -2.77
C PRO A 88 21.90 -6.92 -2.87
N THR A 89 21.75 -5.70 -3.41
CA THR A 89 20.50 -4.93 -3.37
C THR A 89 19.31 -5.67 -3.96
N PHE A 90 19.52 -6.42 -5.05
CA PHE A 90 18.47 -7.24 -5.67
C PHE A 90 17.96 -8.34 -4.72
N PHE A 91 18.85 -9.02 -4.01
CA PHE A 91 18.48 -10.06 -3.04
C PHE A 91 17.77 -9.45 -1.84
N VAL A 92 18.22 -8.28 -1.37
CA VAL A 92 17.54 -7.54 -0.31
C VAL A 92 16.12 -7.14 -0.72
N LEU A 93 15.89 -6.80 -1.99
CA LEU A 93 14.53 -6.59 -2.51
C LEU A 93 13.69 -7.87 -2.41
N LEU A 94 14.23 -9.03 -2.81
CA LEU A 94 13.51 -10.30 -2.72
C LEU A 94 13.19 -10.67 -1.26
N ASP A 95 14.13 -10.46 -0.35
CA ASP A 95 13.91 -10.71 1.08
C ASP A 95 12.91 -9.73 1.68
N THR A 96 12.91 -8.47 1.23
CA THR A 96 11.89 -7.48 1.59
C THR A 96 10.50 -7.91 1.10
N LEU A 97 10.39 -8.40 -0.14
CA LEU A 97 9.12 -8.91 -0.67
C LEU A 97 8.60 -10.11 0.14
N LYS A 98 9.47 -11.06 0.47
CA LYS A 98 9.11 -12.20 1.34
C LYS A 98 8.63 -11.72 2.70
N LEU A 99 9.38 -10.81 3.34
CA LEU A 99 9.02 -10.28 4.65
C LEU A 99 7.70 -9.52 4.60
N ALA A 100 7.49 -8.68 3.59
CA ALA A 100 6.24 -7.95 3.40
C ALA A 100 5.04 -8.90 3.23
N LEU A 101 5.20 -10.01 2.49
CA LEU A 101 4.17 -11.04 2.36
C LEU A 101 3.89 -11.76 3.68
N ILE A 102 4.94 -12.10 4.43
CA ILE A 102 4.81 -12.74 5.75
C ILE A 102 4.07 -11.81 6.72
N VAL A 103 4.48 -10.54 6.81
CA VAL A 103 3.82 -9.53 7.65
C VAL A 103 2.36 -9.37 7.25
N THR A 104 2.08 -9.24 5.95
CA THR A 104 0.71 -9.11 5.42
C THR A 104 -0.15 -10.31 5.81
N PHE A 105 0.34 -11.52 5.61
CA PHE A 105 -0.37 -12.75 5.90
C PHE A 105 -0.72 -12.87 7.39
N PHE A 106 0.26 -12.70 8.28
CA PHE A 106 0.01 -12.79 9.71
C PHE A 106 -0.84 -11.65 10.24
N THR A 107 -0.70 -10.44 9.68
CA THR A 107 -1.56 -9.32 10.07
C THR A 107 -3.02 -9.56 9.68
N ILE A 108 -3.29 -10.14 8.50
CA ILE A 108 -4.65 -10.55 8.11
C ILE A 108 -5.19 -11.64 9.04
N ILE A 109 -4.38 -12.67 9.34
CA ILE A 109 -4.78 -13.77 10.23
C ILE A 109 -5.16 -13.27 11.63
N LEU A 110 -4.48 -12.26 12.15
CA LEU A 110 -4.79 -11.66 13.45
C LEU A 110 -5.96 -10.68 13.38
N SER A 111 -6.00 -9.84 12.34
CA SER A 111 -7.03 -8.80 12.18
C SER A 111 -8.39 -9.37 11.86
N PHE A 112 -8.46 -10.43 11.04
CA PHE A 112 -9.73 -10.99 10.60
C PHE A 112 -10.57 -11.58 11.75
N PRO A 113 -10.05 -12.47 12.60
CA PRO A 113 -10.80 -12.99 13.75
C PRO A 113 -11.21 -11.88 14.73
N LEU A 114 -10.34 -10.89 14.94
CA LEU A 114 -10.62 -9.76 15.82
C LEU A 114 -11.76 -8.91 15.26
N ALA A 115 -11.73 -8.54 13.98
CA ALA A 115 -12.79 -7.82 13.32
C ALA A 115 -14.11 -8.62 13.32
N TYR A 116 -14.04 -9.91 13.01
CA TYR A 116 -15.20 -10.83 13.06
C TYR A 116 -15.82 -10.88 14.44
N PHE A 117 -14.99 -11.01 15.49
CA PHE A 117 -15.45 -11.01 16.89
C PHE A 117 -16.18 -9.70 17.21
N ILE A 118 -15.58 -8.55 16.90
CA ILE A 118 -16.17 -7.25 17.16
C ILE A 118 -17.50 -7.09 16.39
N CYS A 119 -17.57 -7.49 15.10
CA CYS A 119 -18.76 -7.32 14.28
C CYS A 119 -19.94 -8.20 14.69
N PHE A 120 -19.69 -9.49 14.97
CA PHE A 120 -20.77 -10.48 15.09
C PHE A 120 -20.99 -11.04 16.50
N LYS A 121 -19.98 -10.94 17.39
CA LYS A 121 -20.09 -11.48 18.75
C LYS A 121 -20.36 -10.43 19.80
N VAL A 122 -19.82 -9.24 19.64
CA VAL A 122 -20.00 -8.15 20.58
C VAL A 122 -21.33 -7.44 20.30
N LYS A 123 -22.25 -7.45 21.31
CA LYS A 123 -23.53 -6.75 21.22
C LYS A 123 -23.45 -5.35 21.86
N ARG A 124 -22.76 -5.23 22.99
CA ARG A 124 -22.59 -4.00 23.77
C ARG A 124 -21.12 -3.55 23.67
N PHE A 125 -20.85 -2.27 23.58
CA PHE A 125 -19.48 -1.73 23.44
C PHE A 125 -18.71 -2.07 22.13
N LYS A 126 -19.43 -2.43 21.05
CA LYS A 126 -18.84 -2.71 19.74
C LYS A 126 -17.93 -1.57 19.26
N GLN A 127 -18.45 -0.34 19.30
CA GLN A 127 -17.71 0.85 18.88
C GLN A 127 -16.51 1.14 19.78
N SER A 128 -16.64 0.94 21.10
CA SER A 128 -15.55 1.16 22.05
C SER A 128 -14.39 0.19 21.81
N LEU A 129 -14.69 -1.09 21.54
CA LEU A 129 -13.67 -2.08 21.21
C LEU A 129 -12.98 -1.78 19.88
N TYR A 130 -13.74 -1.35 18.86
CA TYR A 130 -13.18 -0.92 17.59
C TYR A 130 -12.23 0.26 17.78
N ILE A 131 -12.64 1.29 18.52
CA ILE A 131 -11.81 2.45 18.84
C ILE A 131 -10.56 2.01 19.61
N LEU A 132 -10.67 1.11 20.60
CA LEU A 132 -9.55 0.62 21.39
C LEU A 132 -8.44 0.01 20.51
N VAL A 133 -8.83 -0.73 19.46
CA VAL A 133 -7.85 -1.31 18.50
C VAL A 133 -7.21 -0.24 17.61
N ILE A 134 -7.90 0.89 17.38
CA ILE A 134 -7.40 1.99 16.53
C ILE A 134 -6.57 3.00 17.33
N ILE A 135 -6.78 3.12 18.64
CA ILE A 135 -6.03 4.07 19.52
C ILE A 135 -4.51 4.06 19.27
N PRO A 136 -3.84 2.89 19.06
CA PRO A 136 -2.41 2.88 18.78
C PRO A 136 -1.99 3.71 17.56
N LEU A 137 -2.89 3.99 16.60
CA LEU A 137 -2.55 4.84 15.46
C LEU A 137 -2.24 6.29 15.86
N TRP A 138 -2.75 6.77 16.97
CA TRP A 138 -2.47 8.11 17.48
C TRP A 138 -1.12 8.20 18.20
N ILE A 139 -0.50 7.05 18.50
CA ILE A 139 0.83 6.98 19.07
C ILE A 139 1.85 7.04 17.93
N SER A 140 2.91 7.84 18.07
CA SER A 140 3.98 7.93 17.09
C SER A 140 4.53 6.56 16.72
N TYR A 141 4.82 6.36 15.43
CA TYR A 141 5.44 5.13 14.94
C TYR A 141 6.73 4.77 15.70
N ILE A 142 7.60 5.77 15.88
CA ILE A 142 8.89 5.57 16.58
C ILE A 142 8.67 5.06 18.01
N VAL A 143 7.72 5.64 18.74
CA VAL A 143 7.42 5.20 20.11
C VAL A 143 6.96 3.76 20.13
N ARG A 144 6.10 3.33 19.20
CA ARG A 144 5.66 1.95 19.08
C ARG A 144 6.80 0.99 18.76
N ALA A 145 7.69 1.37 17.85
CA ALA A 145 8.86 0.55 17.50
C ALA A 145 9.84 0.43 18.68
N TYR A 146 10.11 1.52 19.39
CA TYR A 146 10.93 1.49 20.61
C TYR A 146 10.29 0.67 21.73
N SER A 147 8.97 0.71 21.89
CA SER A 147 8.27 -0.15 22.87
C SER A 147 8.51 -1.62 22.57
N TRP A 148 8.48 -2.03 21.30
CA TRP A 148 8.83 -3.40 20.91
C TRP A 148 10.29 -3.73 21.18
N LYS A 149 11.22 -2.81 20.99
CA LYS A 149 12.63 -3.00 21.35
C LYS A 149 12.81 -3.29 22.85
N ILE A 150 12.07 -2.57 23.71
CA ILE A 150 12.10 -2.79 25.16
C ILE A 150 11.45 -4.14 25.51
N ILE A 151 10.30 -4.48 24.91
CA ILE A 151 9.55 -5.73 25.18
C ILE A 151 10.37 -6.95 24.80
N LEU A 152 11.05 -6.92 23.64
CA LEU A 152 11.79 -8.05 23.07
C LEU A 152 13.26 -8.14 23.55
N GLY A 153 13.74 -7.12 24.26
CA GLY A 153 15.12 -7.09 24.78
C GLY A 153 15.46 -8.26 25.70
N SER A 154 16.76 -8.49 25.92
CA SER A 154 17.22 -9.60 26.77
C SER A 154 16.65 -9.50 28.19
N ASN A 155 16.58 -8.28 28.76
CA ASN A 155 15.93 -8.01 30.05
C ASN A 155 14.49 -7.47 29.86
N GLY A 156 13.88 -7.71 28.71
CA GLY A 156 12.55 -7.24 28.37
C GLY A 156 11.44 -8.07 29.00
N ILE A 157 10.22 -7.54 28.92
CA ILE A 157 9.02 -8.16 29.53
C ILE A 157 8.82 -9.59 29.02
N LEU A 158 9.02 -9.84 27.71
CA LEU A 158 8.80 -11.16 27.12
C LEU A 158 9.81 -12.19 27.63
N ASN A 159 11.10 -11.88 27.61
CA ASN A 159 12.14 -12.78 28.11
C ASN A 159 11.97 -13.03 29.61
N SER A 160 11.73 -11.99 30.41
CA SER A 160 11.48 -12.14 31.86
C SER A 160 10.27 -13.01 32.15
N PHE A 161 9.19 -12.89 31.36
CA PHE A 161 8.00 -13.73 31.50
C PHE A 161 8.25 -15.20 31.13
N LEU A 162 9.02 -15.47 30.06
CA LEU A 162 9.37 -16.83 29.64
C LEU A 162 10.25 -17.55 30.68
N ILE A 163 11.21 -16.81 31.24
CA ILE A 163 12.08 -17.34 32.33
C ILE A 163 11.24 -17.60 33.58
N TRP A 164 10.34 -16.70 33.96
CA TRP A 164 9.45 -16.87 35.10
C TRP A 164 8.52 -18.09 34.94
N LEU A 165 8.06 -18.39 33.73
CA LEU A 165 7.26 -19.60 33.41
C LEU A 165 8.11 -20.89 33.38
N GLY A 166 9.43 -20.80 33.48
CA GLY A 166 10.32 -21.96 33.35
C GLY A 166 10.40 -22.52 31.93
N VAL A 167 10.03 -21.77 30.93
CA VAL A 167 10.13 -22.17 29.51
C VAL A 167 11.58 -22.11 29.03
N THR A 168 12.37 -21.18 29.58
CA THR A 168 13.79 -21.01 29.26
C THR A 168 14.55 -20.62 30.53
N ASP A 169 15.81 -21.06 30.65
CA ASP A 169 16.69 -20.67 31.75
C ASP A 169 17.49 -19.38 31.46
N GLN A 170 17.54 -18.96 30.18
CA GLN A 170 18.29 -17.79 29.73
C GLN A 170 17.46 -16.98 28.73
N PRO A 171 17.73 -15.65 28.58
CA PRO A 171 17.09 -14.84 27.58
C PRO A 171 17.29 -15.41 26.18
N LEU A 172 16.24 -15.31 25.35
CA LEU A 172 16.28 -15.75 23.96
C LEU A 172 16.84 -14.62 23.11
N ASP A 173 18.08 -14.73 22.66
CA ASP A 173 18.77 -13.68 21.89
C ASP A 173 18.13 -13.41 20.53
N PHE A 174 17.46 -14.40 19.94
CA PHE A 174 16.78 -14.22 18.65
C PHE A 174 15.51 -13.35 18.71
N LEU A 175 15.02 -13.04 19.93
CA LEU A 175 13.84 -12.16 20.08
C LEU A 175 14.11 -10.70 19.78
N LEU A 176 15.36 -10.25 19.87
CA LEU A 176 15.74 -8.89 19.53
C LEU A 176 16.92 -8.93 18.53
N TYR A 177 17.05 -7.88 17.75
CA TYR A 177 18.05 -7.73 16.68
C TYR A 177 17.99 -8.86 15.63
N SER A 178 16.78 -9.25 15.25
CA SER A 178 16.53 -10.32 14.30
C SER A 178 15.39 -9.98 13.34
N GLN A 179 15.26 -10.76 12.27
CA GLN A 179 14.11 -10.64 11.35
C GLN A 179 12.79 -10.97 12.06
N VAL A 180 12.82 -11.80 13.11
CA VAL A 180 11.63 -12.16 13.91
C VAL A 180 11.11 -10.94 14.67
N SER A 181 11.99 -10.18 15.32
CA SER A 181 11.59 -8.96 16.06
C SER A 181 10.99 -7.90 15.12
N VAL A 182 11.60 -7.71 13.95
CA VAL A 182 11.07 -6.81 12.92
C VAL A 182 9.68 -7.26 12.49
N THR A 183 9.50 -8.55 12.20
CA THR A 183 8.22 -9.12 11.77
C THR A 183 7.12 -8.92 12.81
N ILE A 184 7.39 -9.26 14.07
CA ILE A 184 6.42 -9.12 15.18
C ILE A 184 6.00 -7.66 15.35
N ALA A 185 6.96 -6.75 15.38
CA ALA A 185 6.67 -5.32 15.51
C ALA A 185 5.84 -4.79 14.36
N MET A 186 6.19 -5.10 13.11
CA MET A 186 5.46 -4.67 11.92
C MET A 186 4.03 -5.21 11.91
N ILE A 187 3.81 -6.49 12.26
CA ILE A 187 2.47 -7.08 12.36
C ILE A 187 1.60 -6.28 13.33
N HIS A 188 2.11 -5.99 14.53
CA HIS A 188 1.36 -5.21 15.52
C HIS A 188 1.12 -3.76 15.06
N ILE A 189 2.13 -3.11 14.48
CA ILE A 189 2.06 -1.71 14.04
C ILE A 189 1.04 -1.55 12.91
N TYR A 190 0.95 -2.54 11.98
CA TYR A 190 0.05 -2.49 10.85
C TYR A 190 -1.32 -3.11 11.08
N LEU A 191 -1.50 -3.83 12.21
CA LEU A 191 -2.76 -4.48 12.55
C LEU A 191 -3.99 -3.54 12.44
N PRO A 192 -3.98 -2.31 12.97
CA PRO A 192 -5.13 -1.40 12.83
C PRO A 192 -5.44 -1.04 11.38
N PHE A 193 -4.42 -0.85 10.52
CA PHE A 193 -4.62 -0.52 9.10
C PHE A 193 -5.28 -1.66 8.32
N VAL A 194 -5.03 -2.90 8.72
CA VAL A 194 -5.65 -4.10 8.12
C VAL A 194 -7.04 -4.35 8.71
N LEU A 195 -7.19 -4.12 10.01
CA LEU A 195 -8.46 -4.35 10.70
C LEU A 195 -9.56 -3.41 10.19
N MET A 196 -9.25 -2.14 9.93
CA MET A 196 -10.26 -1.14 9.52
C MET A 196 -11.04 -1.55 8.26
N PRO A 197 -10.40 -1.86 7.11
CA PRO A 197 -11.13 -2.27 5.91
C PRO A 197 -11.83 -3.64 6.08
N ILE A 198 -11.23 -4.58 6.81
CA ILE A 198 -11.88 -5.87 7.12
C ILE A 198 -13.14 -5.65 7.96
N TYR A 199 -13.04 -4.83 9.01
CA TYR A 199 -14.17 -4.49 9.87
C TYR A 199 -15.30 -3.84 9.05
N THR A 200 -14.97 -2.87 8.20
CA THR A 200 -15.94 -2.17 7.36
C THR A 200 -16.68 -3.12 6.40
N SER A 201 -15.97 -4.03 5.76
CA SER A 201 -16.58 -5.05 4.89
C SER A 201 -17.47 -6.00 5.69
N LEU A 202 -17.03 -6.48 6.85
CA LEU A 202 -17.81 -7.36 7.71
C LEU A 202 -19.08 -6.67 8.27
N GLU A 203 -19.00 -5.37 8.56
CA GLU A 203 -20.15 -4.60 9.09
C GLU A 203 -21.25 -4.40 8.05
N GLN A 204 -20.89 -4.36 6.77
CA GLN A 204 -21.83 -4.22 5.66
C GLN A 204 -22.61 -5.52 5.36
N ILE A 205 -22.19 -6.68 5.89
CA ILE A 205 -22.87 -7.96 5.64
C ILE A 205 -24.21 -8.00 6.41
N PRO A 206 -25.35 -8.06 5.70
CA PRO A 206 -26.67 -8.16 6.34
C PRO A 206 -26.79 -9.45 7.15
N ARG A 207 -27.30 -9.35 8.36
CA ARG A 207 -27.52 -10.53 9.22
C ARG A 207 -28.52 -11.53 8.61
N THR A 208 -29.45 -11.06 7.81
CA THR A 208 -30.42 -11.86 7.07
C THR A 208 -29.77 -12.91 6.17
N LEU A 209 -28.63 -12.62 5.56
CA LEU A 209 -27.88 -13.60 4.75
C LEU A 209 -27.32 -14.76 5.61
N MET A 210 -26.91 -14.46 6.83
CA MET A 210 -26.44 -15.51 7.75
C MET A 210 -27.60 -16.35 8.31
N GLU A 211 -28.79 -15.75 8.48
CA GLU A 211 -30.03 -16.43 8.89
C GLU A 211 -30.52 -17.31 7.74
N ALA A 212 -30.63 -16.80 6.53
CA ALA A 212 -30.99 -17.56 5.35
C ALA A 212 -30.05 -18.75 5.10
N SER A 213 -28.75 -18.58 5.32
CA SER A 213 -27.80 -19.70 5.24
C SER A 213 -28.11 -20.81 6.25
N LYS A 214 -28.55 -20.46 7.46
CA LYS A 214 -28.94 -21.43 8.48
C LYS A 214 -30.23 -22.14 8.13
N ASP A 215 -31.24 -21.42 7.60
CA ASP A 215 -32.53 -21.96 7.18
C ASP A 215 -32.38 -22.99 6.04
N LEU A 216 -31.33 -22.80 5.21
CA LEU A 216 -30.89 -23.74 4.18
C LEU A 216 -29.99 -24.88 4.73
N GLY A 217 -29.95 -25.10 6.05
CA GLY A 217 -29.17 -26.17 6.69
C GLY A 217 -27.69 -25.90 6.77
N GLY A 218 -27.25 -24.63 6.68
CA GLY A 218 -25.86 -24.23 6.89
C GLY A 218 -25.49 -24.21 8.37
N ASN A 219 -24.42 -24.93 8.74
CA ASN A 219 -23.81 -24.78 10.05
C ASN A 219 -22.93 -23.51 10.09
N ARG A 220 -22.41 -23.15 11.29
CA ARG A 220 -21.58 -21.94 11.48
C ARG A 220 -20.36 -21.89 10.55
N LEU A 221 -19.69 -23.03 10.34
CA LEU A 221 -18.51 -23.12 9.49
C LEU A 221 -18.88 -22.95 8.01
N LYS A 222 -19.97 -23.56 7.57
CA LYS A 222 -20.47 -23.45 6.20
C LYS A 222 -20.92 -22.02 5.88
N THR A 223 -21.63 -21.36 6.82
CA THR A 223 -22.03 -19.95 6.71
C THR A 223 -20.79 -19.06 6.65
N PHE A 224 -19.78 -19.31 7.47
CA PHE A 224 -18.52 -18.54 7.43
C PHE A 224 -17.86 -18.64 6.06
N TRP A 225 -17.57 -19.84 5.55
CA TRP A 225 -16.84 -20.03 4.31
C TRP A 225 -17.64 -19.69 3.04
N LYS A 226 -18.97 -19.84 3.07
CA LYS A 226 -19.82 -19.62 1.87
C LYS A 226 -20.47 -18.23 1.82
N VAL A 227 -20.58 -17.54 2.94
CA VAL A 227 -21.26 -16.23 3.02
C VAL A 227 -20.29 -15.17 3.55
N VAL A 228 -19.82 -15.33 4.78
CA VAL A 228 -19.08 -14.24 5.45
C VAL A 228 -17.72 -13.98 4.80
N PHE A 229 -16.93 -15.03 4.60
CA PHE A 229 -15.57 -14.89 4.06
C PHE A 229 -15.57 -14.32 2.63
N PRO A 230 -16.37 -14.81 1.66
CA PRO A 230 -16.40 -14.23 0.32
C PRO A 230 -16.85 -12.77 0.29
N LEU A 231 -17.88 -12.40 1.06
CA LEU A 231 -18.37 -11.03 1.15
C LEU A 231 -17.39 -10.09 1.88
N SER A 232 -16.49 -10.63 2.70
CA SER A 232 -15.44 -9.84 3.36
C SER A 232 -14.14 -9.71 2.55
N LEU A 233 -14.01 -10.43 1.43
CA LEU A 233 -12.79 -10.42 0.60
C LEU A 233 -12.37 -9.03 0.14
N PRO A 234 -13.25 -8.09 -0.26
CA PRO A 234 -12.84 -6.73 -0.59
C PRO A 234 -12.05 -6.06 0.55
N GLY A 235 -12.53 -6.19 1.78
CA GLY A 235 -11.83 -5.65 2.95
C GLY A 235 -10.52 -6.37 3.27
N VAL A 236 -10.45 -7.69 3.07
CA VAL A 236 -9.20 -8.46 3.23
C VAL A 236 -8.16 -8.05 2.20
N ILE A 237 -8.58 -7.87 0.93
CA ILE A 237 -7.68 -7.43 -0.16
C ILE A 237 -7.17 -6.02 0.12
N SER A 238 -8.07 -5.08 0.44
CA SER A 238 -7.69 -3.71 0.80
C SER A 238 -6.75 -3.67 2.00
N GLY A 239 -7.09 -4.35 3.11
CA GLY A 239 -6.26 -4.40 4.30
C GLY A 239 -4.89 -5.04 4.05
N GLY A 240 -4.85 -6.14 3.31
CA GLY A 240 -3.62 -6.80 2.89
C GLY A 240 -2.74 -5.90 2.02
N THR A 241 -3.35 -5.15 1.12
CA THR A 241 -2.65 -4.15 0.28
C THR A 241 -1.99 -3.08 1.14
N PHE A 242 -2.69 -2.56 2.16
CA PHE A 242 -2.10 -1.59 3.10
C PHE A 242 -0.89 -2.18 3.84
N ALA A 243 -1.03 -3.37 4.43
CA ALA A 243 0.08 -4.01 5.14
C ALA A 243 1.30 -4.23 4.24
N PHE A 244 1.08 -4.72 3.01
CA PHE A 244 2.14 -4.97 2.05
C PHE A 244 2.87 -3.69 1.65
N VAL A 245 2.13 -2.65 1.24
CA VAL A 245 2.72 -1.38 0.79
C VAL A 245 3.47 -0.68 1.92
N LEU A 246 2.90 -0.64 3.12
CA LEU A 246 3.56 -0.08 4.30
C LEU A 246 4.84 -0.85 4.64
N SER A 247 4.80 -2.19 4.56
CA SER A 247 5.98 -3.03 4.80
C SER A 247 7.09 -2.79 3.79
N MET A 248 6.76 -2.60 2.51
CA MET A 248 7.77 -2.34 1.46
C MET A 248 8.53 -1.02 1.68
N GLY A 249 7.88 -0.02 2.27
CA GLY A 249 8.46 1.30 2.53
C GLY A 249 9.07 1.46 3.92
N ASP A 250 9.01 0.45 4.77
CA ASP A 250 9.47 0.55 6.15
C ASP A 250 10.98 0.40 6.27
N PHE A 251 11.64 1.42 6.79
CA PHE A 251 13.05 1.40 7.15
C PHE A 251 13.28 1.53 8.66
N LEU A 252 12.27 2.01 9.42
CA LEU A 252 12.42 2.28 10.85
C LEU A 252 12.41 1.01 11.70
N ALA A 253 11.46 0.08 11.45
CA ALA A 253 11.42 -1.16 12.21
C ALA A 253 12.70 -1.98 12.03
N PRO A 254 13.23 -2.21 10.80
CA PRO A 254 14.51 -2.89 10.62
C PRO A 254 15.68 -2.16 11.27
N THR A 255 15.73 -0.82 11.20
CA THR A 255 16.79 -0.03 11.81
C THR A 255 16.81 -0.15 13.34
N LEU A 256 15.65 -0.22 13.98
CA LEU A 256 15.55 -0.21 15.44
C LEU A 256 15.60 -1.62 16.06
N LEU A 257 15.06 -2.61 15.36
CA LEU A 257 14.84 -3.97 15.85
C LEU A 257 15.67 -5.02 15.11
N GLY A 258 16.06 -4.75 13.88
CA GLY A 258 16.96 -5.59 13.10
C GLY A 258 18.41 -5.41 13.56
N GLY A 259 19.19 -6.48 13.61
CA GLY A 259 20.56 -6.42 14.12
C GLY A 259 21.64 -6.81 13.13
N SER A 260 21.27 -7.53 12.08
CA SER A 260 22.21 -8.09 11.10
C SER A 260 21.86 -7.67 9.68
N SER A 261 22.78 -7.93 8.75
CA SER A 261 22.54 -7.73 7.32
C SER A 261 21.30 -8.46 6.81
N SER A 262 20.92 -9.58 7.44
CA SER A 262 19.72 -10.36 7.11
C SER A 262 18.40 -9.68 7.46
N SER A 263 18.42 -8.63 8.28
CA SER A 263 17.23 -7.86 8.66
C SER A 263 17.10 -6.55 7.89
N THR A 264 18.05 -6.25 7.01
CA THR A 264 18.04 -5.04 6.18
C THR A 264 16.96 -5.16 5.11
N MET A 265 16.10 -4.14 5.01
CA MET A 265 15.08 -4.05 3.96
C MET A 265 15.51 -3.06 2.87
N ILE A 266 14.85 -3.17 1.72
CA ILE A 266 15.18 -2.33 0.56
C ILE A 266 15.06 -0.82 0.87
N ALA A 267 14.11 -0.43 1.71
CA ALA A 267 13.94 0.96 2.16
C ALA A 267 15.13 1.47 2.99
N ASN A 268 15.83 0.58 3.75
CA ASN A 268 17.07 0.95 4.45
C ASN A 268 18.19 1.26 3.47
N ILE A 269 18.29 0.48 2.36
CA ILE A 269 19.30 0.75 1.32
C ILE A 269 19.00 2.11 0.66
N VAL A 270 17.73 2.39 0.33
CA VAL A 270 17.33 3.70 -0.22
C VAL A 270 17.74 4.83 0.73
N GLN A 271 17.42 4.71 2.03
CA GLN A 271 17.80 5.68 3.05
C GLN A 271 19.32 5.86 3.12
N GLN A 272 20.10 4.77 3.05
CA GLN A 272 21.56 4.81 3.05
C GLN A 272 22.12 5.50 1.80
N GLN A 273 21.55 5.27 0.62
CA GLN A 273 22.00 5.90 -0.63
C GLN A 273 21.78 7.42 -0.61
N PHE A 274 20.64 7.88 -0.10
CA PHE A 274 20.37 9.32 0.05
C PHE A 274 21.13 9.97 1.22
N GLY A 275 21.47 9.18 2.25
CA GLY A 275 22.16 9.64 3.44
C GLY A 275 23.67 9.45 3.36
N THR A 276 24.17 8.39 3.96
CA THR A 276 25.62 8.17 4.19
C THR A 276 26.43 7.92 2.92
N SER A 277 25.84 7.24 1.92
CA SER A 277 26.54 6.94 0.66
C SER A 277 26.52 8.11 -0.33
N ASN A 278 25.67 9.12 -0.12
CA ASN A 278 25.47 10.28 -1.00
C ASN A 278 25.33 9.94 -2.50
N ASN A 279 24.83 8.73 -2.80
CA ASN A 279 24.60 8.25 -4.16
C ASN A 279 23.12 8.39 -4.54
N TRP A 280 22.69 9.63 -4.69
CA TRP A 280 21.32 10.00 -5.00
C TRP A 280 20.76 9.34 -6.26
N PRO A 281 21.53 9.24 -7.39
CA PRO A 281 21.05 8.57 -8.59
C PRO A 281 20.71 7.10 -8.37
N TYR A 282 21.53 6.36 -7.64
CA TYR A 282 21.27 4.95 -7.35
C TYR A 282 20.10 4.77 -6.38
N GLY A 283 20.03 5.60 -5.31
CA GLY A 283 18.88 5.64 -4.40
C GLY A 283 17.57 5.92 -5.14
N ALA A 284 17.58 6.87 -6.09
CA ALA A 284 16.44 7.20 -6.93
C ALA A 284 16.03 6.02 -7.85
N ALA A 285 16.99 5.31 -8.44
CA ALA A 285 16.69 4.13 -9.26
C ALA A 285 16.01 3.01 -8.45
N ILE A 286 16.51 2.72 -7.24
CA ILE A 286 15.87 1.75 -6.34
C ILE A 286 14.46 2.23 -5.96
N GLY A 287 14.30 3.52 -5.62
CA GLY A 287 12.99 4.11 -5.31
C GLY A 287 11.98 3.98 -6.46
N VAL A 288 12.42 4.16 -7.71
CA VAL A 288 11.57 3.96 -8.91
C VAL A 288 11.18 2.48 -9.06
N ILE A 289 12.09 1.53 -8.81
CA ILE A 289 11.78 0.10 -8.85
C ILE A 289 10.71 -0.26 -7.79
N ILE A 290 10.88 0.22 -6.55
CA ILE A 290 9.90 0.01 -5.48
C ILE A 290 8.54 0.61 -5.88
N LEU A 291 8.53 1.83 -6.42
CA LEU A 291 7.31 2.48 -6.88
C LEU A 291 6.59 1.66 -7.94
N ILE A 292 7.31 1.13 -8.92
CA ILE A 292 6.74 0.27 -9.98
C ILE A 292 6.11 -0.99 -9.36
N ILE A 293 6.80 -1.66 -8.43
CA ILE A 293 6.27 -2.85 -7.74
C ILE A 293 4.98 -2.51 -6.99
N VAL A 294 4.98 -1.42 -6.22
CA VAL A 294 3.81 -0.96 -5.48
C VAL A 294 2.64 -0.65 -6.42
N LEU A 295 2.88 0.05 -7.55
CA LEU A 295 1.84 0.34 -8.54
C LEU A 295 1.27 -0.92 -9.19
N ILE A 296 2.09 -1.93 -9.46
CA ILE A 296 1.65 -3.24 -9.97
C ILE A 296 0.74 -3.91 -8.93
N VAL A 297 1.16 -3.94 -7.66
CA VAL A 297 0.36 -4.53 -6.58
C VAL A 297 -0.97 -3.80 -6.42
N LEU A 298 -0.97 -2.47 -6.38
CA LEU A 298 -2.18 -1.65 -6.30
C LEU A 298 -3.13 -1.91 -7.49
N LYS A 299 -2.61 -2.05 -8.70
CA LYS A 299 -3.41 -2.35 -9.88
C LYS A 299 -4.04 -3.75 -9.80
N VAL A 300 -3.26 -4.76 -9.41
CA VAL A 300 -3.73 -6.15 -9.30
C VAL A 300 -4.78 -6.28 -8.20
N THR A 301 -4.47 -5.77 -7.00
CA THR A 301 -5.39 -5.85 -5.85
C THR A 301 -6.64 -5.01 -6.05
N GLY A 302 -6.55 -3.80 -6.62
CA GLY A 302 -7.71 -2.96 -6.94
C GLY A 302 -8.60 -3.58 -8.02
N SER A 303 -8.05 -4.34 -8.97
CA SER A 303 -8.85 -5.10 -9.94
C SER A 303 -9.56 -6.28 -9.29
N ALA A 304 -8.89 -6.98 -8.36
CA ALA A 304 -9.47 -8.07 -7.59
C ALA A 304 -10.59 -7.56 -6.67
N GLU A 305 -10.37 -6.46 -5.96
CA GLU A 305 -11.38 -5.83 -5.08
C GLU A 305 -12.66 -5.47 -5.85
N LYS A 306 -12.54 -4.82 -7.01
CA LYS A 306 -13.69 -4.48 -7.88
C LYS A 306 -14.47 -5.70 -8.33
N ARG A 307 -13.78 -6.80 -8.65
CA ARG A 307 -14.44 -8.05 -9.07
C ARG A 307 -15.33 -8.62 -7.97
N TYR A 308 -14.86 -8.58 -6.71
CA TYR A 308 -15.64 -9.10 -5.58
C TYR A 308 -16.70 -8.11 -5.10
N SER A 309 -16.47 -6.80 -5.16
CA SER A 309 -17.48 -5.78 -4.83
C SER A 309 -18.67 -5.79 -5.79
N ASN A 310 -18.48 -6.14 -7.06
CA ASN A 310 -19.58 -6.26 -8.03
C ASN A 310 -20.46 -7.50 -7.80
N LEU A 311 -20.02 -8.50 -7.03
CA LEU A 311 -20.84 -9.63 -6.64
C LEU A 311 -21.89 -9.26 -5.57
N ASP A 312 -21.68 -8.16 -4.86
CA ASP A 312 -22.61 -7.66 -3.83
C ASP A 312 -23.77 -6.85 -4.43
N SER A 313 -23.74 -6.53 -5.74
CA SER A 313 -24.75 -5.71 -6.44
C SER A 313 -25.75 -6.53 -7.27
N VAL A 314 -25.67 -7.86 -7.24
CA VAL A 314 -26.59 -8.80 -7.87
C VAL A 314 -27.41 -9.54 -6.80
#